data_88b45bf3a7a61e342b8e55a11467f830
#
_entry.id   88b45bf3a7a61e342b8e55a11467f830
#
_cell.length_a   1.000
_cell.length_b   1.000
_cell.length_c   1.000
_cell.angle_alpha   90.00
_cell.angle_beta   90.00
_cell.angle_gamma   90.00
#
_symmetry.space_group_name_H-M   'P 1'
#
loop_
_entity.id
_entity.type
_entity.pdbx_description
1 polymer ?
#
loop_
_entity_poly.entity_id
_entity_poly.type
_entity_poly.pdbx_seq_one_letter_code
_entity_poly.pdbx_strand_id
1 'polypeptide(L)'
;MTDIAVSTGGFTPQIWSDKININLDNYGAYNDIVNRKYEGEIKRKGDRVHFYTYGSLTVRDYDPTATAFSGLQYEDPTGDKQTLVVDQQKYIGFLVDDIEQVQANVDLVNGFTNRMGIAFSNTKDAYIHSLAVAGAGTKLHNDSAQSITKDNVWAEVCKLQEKLARKNAITKNGLDYAGKRPALVITPEFQGVLLQCSNFFANAFGDKTLRTGQVGHIGAFDVFLDTNIGTDATGTGTSKAYSQTIVALTSDAITYAEQITKTETLRDKDQIGDYVRSLMVYGGKVANADCIVTSKVTMTGLGA
;
A
#
# COMPACT_ATOMS: atom_id res chain seq x y z
N MET A 1 33.88 -7.54 45.46
CA MET A 1 32.68 -8.22 44.96
C MET A 1 31.76 -7.12 44.44
N THR A 2 31.87 -6.84 43.18
CA THR A 2 31.00 -5.87 42.51
C THR A 2 29.82 -6.65 41.96
N ASP A 3 28.66 -6.42 42.58
CA ASP A 3 27.38 -6.92 42.07
C ASP A 3 27.22 -6.44 40.64
N ILE A 4 27.31 -7.39 39.72
CA ILE A 4 26.81 -7.17 38.37
C ILE A 4 25.29 -7.20 38.50
N ALA A 5 24.72 -6.02 38.66
CA ALA A 5 23.28 -5.85 38.45
C ALA A 5 22.99 -6.28 37.00
N VAL A 6 22.59 -7.52 36.83
CA VAL A 6 21.91 -7.97 35.62
C VAL A 6 20.65 -7.12 35.55
N SER A 7 20.72 -6.06 34.78
CA SER A 7 19.55 -5.32 34.40
C SER A 7 18.65 -6.29 33.63
N THR A 8 17.83 -7.00 34.36
CA THR A 8 16.58 -7.58 33.85
C THR A 8 15.71 -6.37 33.47
N GLY A 9 16.13 -5.63 32.46
CA GLY A 9 15.28 -4.64 31.80
C GLY A 9 14.11 -5.43 31.28
N GLY A 10 13.05 -5.48 32.07
CA GLY A 10 11.84 -6.14 31.69
C GLY A 10 11.41 -5.58 30.34
N PHE A 11 11.58 -6.37 29.31
CA PHE A 11 11.01 -6.10 28.01
C PHE A 11 9.49 -6.15 28.19
N THR A 12 8.91 -5.02 28.58
CA THR A 12 7.46 -4.94 28.67
C THR A 12 6.91 -5.09 27.25
N PRO A 13 5.84 -5.87 27.07
CA PRO A 13 5.21 -6.04 25.76
C PRO A 13 4.93 -4.71 25.03
N GLN A 14 4.67 -3.66 25.80
CA GLN A 14 4.41 -2.32 25.27
C GLN A 14 5.62 -1.71 24.56
N ILE A 15 6.84 -1.87 25.09
CA ILE A 15 8.06 -1.33 24.46
C ILE A 15 8.32 -2.01 23.12
N TRP A 16 8.09 -3.31 23.04
CA TRP A 16 8.24 -4.07 21.80
C TRP A 16 7.21 -3.64 20.75
N SER A 17 5.98 -3.45 21.17
CA SER A 17 4.91 -3.00 20.27
C SER A 17 5.24 -1.65 19.65
N ASP A 18 5.72 -0.69 20.45
CA ASP A 18 6.09 0.64 19.96
C ASP A 18 7.22 0.59 18.92
N LYS A 19 8.25 -0.22 19.16
CA LYS A 19 9.34 -0.41 18.19
C LYS A 19 8.86 -1.03 16.87
N ILE A 20 8.01 -2.03 16.94
CA ILE A 20 7.44 -2.67 15.76
C ILE A 20 6.62 -1.67 14.96
N ASN A 21 5.79 -0.87 15.60
CA ASN A 21 4.97 0.14 14.95
C ASN A 21 5.83 1.18 14.20
N ILE A 22 6.88 1.70 14.83
CA ILE A 22 7.80 2.65 14.19
C ILE A 22 8.43 2.04 12.93
N ASN A 23 8.85 0.77 12.99
CA ASN A 23 9.44 0.10 11.83
C ASN A 23 8.43 -0.12 10.71
N LEU A 24 7.18 -0.45 11.03
CA LEU A 24 6.12 -0.58 10.04
C LEU A 24 5.88 0.74 9.31
N ASP A 25 5.83 1.85 10.02
CA ASP A 25 5.59 3.17 9.43
C ASP A 25 6.74 3.61 8.52
N ASN A 26 7.97 3.23 8.82
CA ASN A 26 9.15 3.59 8.03
C ASN A 26 9.35 2.76 6.76
N TYR A 27 8.82 1.53 6.69
CA TYR A 27 9.10 0.58 5.60
C TYR A 27 7.90 0.27 4.72
N GLY A 28 6.70 0.73 5.06
CA GLY A 28 5.49 0.45 4.30
C GLY A 28 5.24 1.47 3.18
N ALA A 29 5.24 1.05 1.91
CA ALA A 29 4.91 1.92 0.79
C ALA A 29 3.43 2.36 0.79
N TYR A 30 2.52 1.47 1.18
CA TYR A 30 1.08 1.74 1.19
C TYR A 30 0.58 2.48 2.44
N ASN A 31 1.40 2.63 3.46
CA ASN A 31 0.98 3.19 4.74
C ASN A 31 0.42 4.62 4.63
N ASP A 32 1.06 5.45 3.80
CA ASP A 32 0.68 6.85 3.59
C ASP A 32 -0.41 7.03 2.51
N ILE A 33 -0.67 5.98 1.74
CA ILE A 33 -1.57 6.02 0.59
C ILE A 33 -2.99 5.67 0.99
N VAL A 34 -3.17 4.62 1.83
CA VAL A 34 -4.49 4.09 2.17
C VAL A 34 -5.20 4.91 3.25
N ASN A 35 -6.53 4.84 3.26
CA ASN A 35 -7.35 5.48 4.28
C ASN A 35 -7.36 4.65 5.56
N ARG A 36 -6.80 5.19 6.63
CA ARG A 36 -6.69 4.54 7.97
C ARG A 36 -7.63 5.15 9.02
N LYS A 37 -8.62 5.94 8.62
CA LYS A 37 -9.49 6.67 9.57
C LYS A 37 -10.25 5.76 10.55
N TYR A 38 -10.44 4.50 10.21
CA TYR A 38 -11.26 3.55 11.00
C TYR A 38 -10.45 2.64 11.92
N GLU A 39 -9.13 2.79 12.01
CA GLU A 39 -8.28 1.93 12.86
C GLU A 39 -8.65 2.01 14.35
N GLY A 40 -9.00 3.18 14.86
CA GLY A 40 -9.36 3.37 16.25
C GLY A 40 -10.64 2.66 16.70
N GLU A 41 -11.47 2.22 15.78
CA GLU A 41 -12.73 1.52 16.05
C GLU A 41 -12.55 0.00 16.13
N ILE A 42 -11.42 -0.52 15.67
CA ILE A 42 -11.14 -1.95 15.57
C ILE A 42 -10.29 -2.39 16.76
N LYS A 43 -10.80 -3.39 17.49
CA LYS A 43 -10.11 -3.94 18.69
C LYS A 43 -9.84 -5.44 18.60
N ARG A 44 -10.54 -6.18 17.75
CA ARG A 44 -10.44 -7.66 17.68
C ARG A 44 -10.67 -8.17 16.26
N LYS A 45 -10.18 -9.39 16.00
CA LYS A 45 -10.52 -10.11 14.78
C LYS A 45 -12.04 -10.31 14.68
N GLY A 46 -12.58 -10.06 13.49
CA GLY A 46 -14.01 -10.17 13.22
C GLY A 46 -14.79 -8.90 13.51
N ASP A 47 -14.14 -7.86 14.03
CA ASP A 47 -14.75 -6.54 14.13
C ASP A 47 -15.13 -6.04 12.74
N ARG A 48 -16.27 -5.39 12.67
CA ARG A 48 -16.84 -4.87 11.42
C ARG A 48 -17.10 -3.39 11.55
N VAL A 49 -16.51 -2.63 10.64
CA VAL A 49 -16.81 -1.21 10.50
C VAL A 49 -17.68 -1.01 9.29
N HIS A 50 -18.78 -0.33 9.48
CA HIS A 50 -19.73 -0.02 8.42
C HIS A 50 -19.57 1.42 7.98
N PHE A 51 -19.42 1.63 6.69
CA PHE A 51 -19.45 2.96 6.09
C PHE A 51 -20.43 2.99 4.93
N TYR A 52 -21.00 4.18 4.69
CA TYR A 52 -22.02 4.36 3.67
C TYR A 52 -21.44 5.08 2.47
N THR A 53 -21.78 4.59 1.28
CA THR A 53 -21.53 5.29 0.03
C THR A 53 -22.84 5.82 -0.50
N TYR A 54 -22.89 7.10 -0.80
CA TYR A 54 -24.10 7.73 -1.35
C TYR A 54 -24.15 7.53 -2.86
N GLY A 55 -25.34 7.17 -3.36
CA GLY A 55 -25.61 7.10 -4.79
C GLY A 55 -25.67 8.49 -5.43
N SER A 56 -25.56 8.53 -6.75
CA SER A 56 -25.75 9.77 -7.52
C SER A 56 -27.23 10.16 -7.57
N LEU A 57 -27.47 11.48 -7.57
CA LEU A 57 -28.81 12.04 -7.77
C LEU A 57 -28.94 12.55 -9.21
N THR A 58 -30.12 12.39 -9.80
CA THR A 58 -30.40 12.83 -11.16
C THR A 58 -30.91 14.27 -11.16
N VAL A 59 -30.24 15.16 -11.88
CA VAL A 59 -30.75 16.51 -12.13
C VAL A 59 -31.79 16.42 -13.23
N ARG A 60 -32.96 17.02 -12.98
CA ARG A 60 -34.09 17.05 -13.93
C ARG A 60 -34.39 18.49 -14.29
N ASP A 61 -34.84 18.67 -15.53
CA ASP A 61 -35.29 19.97 -16.01
C ASP A 61 -36.62 20.35 -15.33
N TYR A 62 -36.70 21.60 -14.92
CA TYR A 62 -37.92 22.18 -14.35
C TYR A 62 -38.53 23.18 -15.34
N ASP A 63 -39.62 22.79 -15.98
CA ASP A 63 -40.39 23.66 -16.85
C ASP A 63 -41.88 23.59 -16.46
N PRO A 64 -42.36 24.51 -15.63
CA PRO A 64 -43.76 24.53 -15.19
C PRO A 64 -44.73 24.91 -16.29
N THR A 65 -44.23 25.44 -17.44
CA THR A 65 -45.05 25.88 -18.58
C THR A 65 -45.19 24.80 -19.64
N ALA A 66 -44.45 23.70 -19.53
CA ALA A 66 -44.53 22.59 -20.49
C ALA A 66 -45.93 21.91 -20.42
N THR A 67 -46.52 21.64 -21.58
CA THR A 67 -47.86 21.02 -21.71
C THR A 67 -47.97 19.68 -21.06
N ALA A 68 -46.84 18.99 -20.86
CA ALA A 68 -46.73 17.66 -20.20
C ALA A 68 -46.14 17.72 -18.79
N PHE A 69 -46.16 18.86 -18.10
CA PHE A 69 -45.66 18.96 -16.75
C PHE A 69 -46.59 18.20 -15.78
N SER A 70 -46.09 17.09 -15.26
CA SER A 70 -46.81 16.20 -14.32
C SER A 70 -46.45 16.43 -12.85
N GLY A 71 -45.76 17.54 -12.53
CA GLY A 71 -45.26 17.86 -11.20
C GLY A 71 -43.80 17.43 -10.94
N LEU A 72 -43.28 17.78 -9.77
CA LEU A 72 -41.93 17.40 -9.37
C LEU A 72 -41.86 15.89 -9.09
N GLN A 73 -40.88 15.23 -9.65
CA GLN A 73 -40.59 13.83 -9.36
C GLN A 73 -39.44 13.75 -8.34
N TYR A 74 -39.67 13.08 -7.25
CA TYR A 74 -38.70 12.86 -6.20
C TYR A 74 -38.06 11.49 -6.36
N GLU A 75 -36.75 11.40 -6.15
CA GLU A 75 -36.02 10.14 -6.08
C GLU A 75 -35.75 9.78 -4.62
N ASP A 76 -35.88 8.51 -4.28
CA ASP A 76 -35.41 8.02 -3.01
C ASP A 76 -33.89 7.95 -3.04
N PRO A 77 -33.15 8.66 -2.16
CA PRO A 77 -31.72 8.62 -2.14
C PRO A 77 -31.25 7.18 -1.82
N THR A 78 -30.49 6.59 -2.73
CA THR A 78 -29.91 5.28 -2.54
C THR A 78 -28.56 5.39 -1.88
N GLY A 79 -28.28 4.52 -0.94
CA GLY A 79 -26.96 4.40 -0.30
C GLY A 79 -26.58 2.94 -0.20
N ASP A 80 -25.32 2.64 -0.46
CA ASP A 80 -24.78 1.31 -0.27
C ASP A 80 -24.00 1.24 1.05
N LYS A 81 -24.33 0.23 1.86
CA LYS A 81 -23.64 -0.06 3.11
C LYS A 81 -22.47 -0.98 2.83
N GLN A 82 -21.28 -0.42 2.88
CA GLN A 82 -20.06 -1.21 2.80
C GLN A 82 -19.58 -1.64 4.19
N THR A 83 -18.95 -2.79 4.25
CA THR A 83 -18.44 -3.35 5.51
C THR A 83 -16.97 -3.68 5.34
N LEU A 84 -16.13 -3.07 6.16
CA LEU A 84 -14.74 -3.47 6.39
C LEU A 84 -14.74 -4.59 7.43
N VAL A 85 -14.15 -5.71 7.09
CA VAL A 85 -13.99 -6.86 7.99
C VAL A 85 -12.51 -7.09 8.24
N VAL A 86 -12.13 -7.25 9.49
CA VAL A 86 -10.78 -7.63 9.89
C VAL A 86 -10.70 -9.15 9.95
N ASP A 87 -10.18 -9.76 8.90
CA ASP A 87 -10.16 -11.21 8.70
C ASP A 87 -8.77 -11.83 8.72
N GLN A 88 -7.73 -11.02 8.51
CA GLN A 88 -6.36 -11.51 8.44
C GLN A 88 -5.69 -11.50 9.81
N GLN A 89 -4.98 -12.61 10.12
CA GLN A 89 -4.13 -12.73 11.29
C GLN A 89 -2.78 -13.29 10.88
N LYS A 90 -1.73 -12.62 11.27
CA LYS A 90 -0.34 -13.07 11.06
C LYS A 90 0.42 -12.95 12.37
N TYR A 91 1.28 -13.92 12.63
CA TYR A 91 2.18 -13.86 13.77
C TYR A 91 3.62 -14.09 13.33
N ILE A 92 4.52 -13.53 14.07
CA ILE A 92 5.95 -13.79 13.97
C ILE A 92 6.43 -14.14 15.37
N GLY A 93 7.28 -15.15 15.47
CA GLY A 93 7.93 -15.53 16.71
C GLY A 93 9.36 -15.96 16.45
N PHE A 94 10.24 -15.63 17.38
CA PHE A 94 11.63 -16.07 17.38
C PHE A 94 12.07 -16.43 18.80
N LEU A 95 13.04 -17.30 18.90
CA LEU A 95 13.68 -17.72 20.13
C LEU A 95 15.04 -17.02 20.23
N VAL A 96 15.37 -16.50 21.40
CA VAL A 96 16.71 -16.01 21.76
C VAL A 96 17.25 -16.89 22.86
N ASP A 97 18.31 -17.61 22.57
CA ASP A 97 19.02 -18.44 23.56
C ASP A 97 19.85 -17.54 24.48
N ASP A 98 19.80 -17.79 25.78
CA ASP A 98 20.54 -17.02 26.78
C ASP A 98 22.06 -17.13 26.59
N ILE A 99 22.55 -18.26 26.12
CA ILE A 99 23.98 -18.48 25.89
C ILE A 99 24.46 -17.65 24.71
N GLU A 100 23.69 -17.64 23.61
CA GLU A 100 23.98 -16.83 22.42
C GLU A 100 23.91 -15.35 22.74
N GLN A 101 22.94 -14.92 23.56
CA GLN A 101 22.79 -13.53 23.95
C GLN A 101 23.99 -13.03 24.80
N VAL A 102 24.54 -13.86 25.65
CA VAL A 102 25.73 -13.54 26.48
C VAL A 102 27.01 -13.55 25.65
N GLN A 103 27.12 -14.45 24.67
CA GLN A 103 28.31 -14.60 23.84
C GLN A 103 28.34 -13.59 22.67
N ALA A 104 27.16 -13.19 22.14
CA ALA A 104 27.05 -12.18 21.13
C ALA A 104 27.17 -10.80 21.79
N ASN A 105 28.26 -10.09 21.55
CA ASN A 105 28.45 -8.72 21.99
C ASN A 105 27.56 -7.71 21.20
N VAL A 106 26.37 -8.14 20.78
CA VAL A 106 25.42 -7.42 19.93
C VAL A 106 24.02 -7.57 20.52
N ASP A 107 23.25 -6.51 20.46
CA ASP A 107 21.83 -6.51 20.86
C ASP A 107 20.97 -7.28 19.82
N LEU A 108 20.99 -8.59 19.91
CA LEU A 108 20.29 -9.52 19.01
C LEU A 108 18.78 -9.26 19.01
N VAL A 109 18.23 -8.94 20.15
CA VAL A 109 16.81 -8.71 20.34
C VAL A 109 16.32 -7.51 19.53
N ASN A 110 17.05 -6.39 19.57
CA ASN A 110 16.71 -5.20 18.77
C ASN A 110 16.85 -5.47 17.28
N GLY A 111 17.87 -6.22 16.87
CA GLY A 111 18.07 -6.62 15.49
C GLY A 111 16.90 -7.44 14.92
N PHE A 112 16.48 -8.47 15.68
CA PHE A 112 15.34 -9.31 15.27
C PHE A 112 14.00 -8.58 15.33
N THR A 113 13.80 -7.67 16.27
CA THR A 113 12.60 -6.82 16.34
C THR A 113 12.48 -5.93 15.10
N ASN A 114 13.58 -5.33 14.65
CA ASN A 114 13.59 -4.55 13.42
C ASN A 114 13.23 -5.41 12.20
N ARG A 115 13.80 -6.61 12.10
CA ARG A 115 13.47 -7.55 11.01
C ARG A 115 12.00 -8.00 11.05
N MET A 116 11.44 -8.19 12.24
CA MET A 116 10.02 -8.51 12.42
C MET A 116 9.12 -7.38 11.90
N GLY A 117 9.46 -6.11 12.20
CA GLY A 117 8.76 -4.95 11.68
C GLY A 117 8.77 -4.90 10.15
N ILE A 118 9.94 -5.12 9.53
CA ILE A 118 10.07 -5.17 8.06
C ILE A 118 9.21 -6.31 7.47
N ALA A 119 9.25 -7.50 8.06
CA ALA A 119 8.48 -8.64 7.58
C ALA A 119 6.95 -8.41 7.65
N PHE A 120 6.46 -7.77 8.71
CA PHE A 120 5.06 -7.37 8.82
C PHE A 120 4.71 -6.32 7.75
N SER A 121 5.56 -5.30 7.55
CA SER A 121 5.37 -4.28 6.52
C SER A 121 5.26 -4.90 5.13
N ASN A 122 6.18 -5.77 4.77
CA ASN A 122 6.17 -6.45 3.47
C ASN A 122 4.90 -7.30 3.27
N THR A 123 4.45 -7.99 4.33
CA THR A 123 3.22 -8.79 4.27
C THR A 123 1.99 -7.91 4.07
N LYS A 124 1.95 -6.75 4.74
CA LYS A 124 0.89 -5.75 4.60
C LYS A 124 0.84 -5.18 3.20
N ASP A 125 2.00 -4.74 2.67
CA ASP A 125 2.08 -4.15 1.34
C ASP A 125 1.62 -5.14 0.26
N ALA A 126 2.07 -6.39 0.32
CA ALA A 126 1.62 -7.43 -0.60
C ALA A 126 0.10 -7.67 -0.54
N TYR A 127 -0.48 -7.64 0.68
CA TYR A 127 -1.93 -7.78 0.85
C TYR A 127 -2.69 -6.61 0.25
N ILE A 128 -2.29 -5.36 0.55
CA ILE A 128 -2.97 -4.16 0.04
C ILE A 128 -2.82 -4.08 -1.48
N HIS A 129 -1.64 -4.40 -2.01
CA HIS A 129 -1.42 -4.47 -3.46
C HIS A 129 -2.35 -5.49 -4.13
N SER A 130 -2.45 -6.70 -3.58
CA SER A 130 -3.35 -7.74 -4.12
C SER A 130 -4.81 -7.30 -4.08
N LEU A 131 -5.22 -6.62 -3.00
CA LEU A 131 -6.56 -6.05 -2.85
C LEU A 131 -6.83 -4.94 -3.89
N ALA A 132 -5.85 -4.06 -4.13
CA ALA A 132 -5.94 -3.02 -5.15
C ALA A 132 -6.10 -3.61 -6.56
N VAL A 133 -5.28 -4.61 -6.90
CA VAL A 133 -5.33 -5.27 -8.21
C VAL A 133 -6.65 -6.02 -8.43
N ALA A 134 -7.14 -6.73 -7.40
CA ALA A 134 -8.39 -7.46 -7.46
C ALA A 134 -9.60 -6.53 -7.57
N GLY A 135 -9.59 -5.42 -6.82
CA GLY A 135 -10.69 -4.47 -6.73
C GLY A 135 -10.62 -3.28 -7.68
N ALA A 136 -9.68 -3.25 -8.61
CA ALA A 136 -9.54 -2.14 -9.56
C ALA A 136 -10.76 -2.02 -10.49
N GLY A 137 -11.35 -0.83 -10.51
CA GLY A 137 -12.50 -0.55 -11.39
C GLY A 137 -12.11 -0.34 -12.85
N THR A 138 -10.84 -0.02 -13.11
CA THR A 138 -10.30 0.09 -14.47
C THR A 138 -8.97 -0.65 -14.58
N LYS A 139 -8.92 -1.59 -15.51
CA LYS A 139 -7.71 -2.31 -15.87
C LYS A 139 -7.29 -1.90 -17.28
N LEU A 140 -6.10 -1.35 -17.42
CA LEU A 140 -5.59 -0.99 -18.75
C LEU A 140 -5.33 -2.25 -19.58
N HIS A 141 -5.43 -2.08 -20.90
CA HIS A 141 -5.19 -3.14 -21.89
C HIS A 141 -6.03 -4.41 -21.68
N ASN A 142 -7.20 -4.30 -21.05
CA ASN A 142 -8.06 -5.44 -20.70
C ASN A 142 -7.32 -6.52 -19.88
N ASP A 143 -6.50 -6.07 -18.94
CA ASP A 143 -5.66 -6.94 -18.08
C ASP A 143 -4.57 -7.74 -18.85
N SER A 144 -4.29 -7.36 -20.09
CA SER A 144 -3.21 -7.96 -20.89
C SER A 144 -1.88 -7.27 -20.57
N ALA A 145 -0.82 -8.07 -20.48
CA ALA A 145 0.52 -7.52 -20.20
C ALA A 145 1.02 -6.68 -21.38
N GLN A 146 1.36 -5.42 -21.11
CA GLN A 146 1.91 -4.49 -22.09
C GLN A 146 3.44 -4.47 -21.98
N SER A 147 4.14 -4.66 -23.09
CA SER A 147 5.59 -4.50 -23.14
C SER A 147 5.96 -3.03 -22.97
N ILE A 148 6.75 -2.73 -21.94
CA ILE A 148 7.20 -1.38 -21.61
C ILE A 148 8.66 -1.22 -22.05
N THR A 149 8.87 -0.11 -22.77
CA THR A 149 10.18 0.35 -23.24
C THR A 149 10.38 1.81 -22.86
N LYS A 150 11.60 2.31 -23.02
CA LYS A 150 11.93 3.73 -22.79
C LYS A 150 11.05 4.70 -23.61
N ASP A 151 10.52 4.26 -24.76
CA ASP A 151 9.76 5.10 -25.68
C ASP A 151 8.27 5.18 -25.33
N ASN A 152 7.72 4.13 -24.67
CA ASN A 152 6.28 4.06 -24.38
C ASN A 152 5.93 4.18 -22.88
N VAL A 153 6.91 4.13 -21.97
CA VAL A 153 6.68 4.20 -20.53
C VAL A 153 5.94 5.46 -20.09
N TRP A 154 6.29 6.60 -20.69
CA TRP A 154 5.62 7.87 -20.41
C TRP A 154 4.16 7.86 -20.85
N ALA A 155 3.87 7.32 -22.04
CA ALA A 155 2.51 7.21 -22.54
C ALA A 155 1.65 6.32 -21.63
N GLU A 156 2.24 5.30 -21.01
CA GLU A 156 1.52 4.44 -20.08
C GLU A 156 1.14 5.18 -18.79
N VAL A 157 2.05 5.95 -18.22
CA VAL A 157 1.75 6.81 -17.05
C VAL A 157 0.66 7.84 -17.39
N CYS A 158 0.71 8.46 -18.57
CA CYS A 158 -0.32 9.39 -19.02
C CYS A 158 -1.70 8.71 -19.16
N LYS A 159 -1.76 7.47 -19.64
CA LYS A 159 -3.02 6.71 -19.72
C LYS A 159 -3.60 6.40 -18.34
N LEU A 160 -2.77 6.05 -17.35
CA LEU A 160 -3.23 5.85 -15.98
C LEU A 160 -3.88 7.12 -15.43
N GLN A 161 -3.24 8.28 -15.63
CA GLN A 161 -3.78 9.57 -15.22
C GLN A 161 -5.09 9.91 -15.95
N GLU A 162 -5.15 9.70 -17.27
CA GLU A 162 -6.35 9.95 -18.08
C GLU A 162 -7.53 9.11 -17.57
N LYS A 163 -7.31 7.82 -17.25
CA LYS A 163 -8.38 6.95 -16.78
C LYS A 163 -8.92 7.37 -15.42
N LEU A 164 -8.05 7.74 -14.47
CA LEU A 164 -8.49 8.29 -13.19
C LEU A 164 -9.27 9.60 -13.35
N ALA A 165 -8.79 10.50 -14.22
CA ALA A 165 -9.47 11.76 -14.51
C ALA A 165 -10.85 11.55 -15.14
N ARG A 166 -10.98 10.61 -16.08
CA ARG A 166 -12.28 10.27 -16.73
C ARG A 166 -13.30 9.67 -15.74
N LYS A 167 -12.84 9.05 -14.68
CA LYS A 167 -13.67 8.53 -13.57
C LYS A 167 -13.96 9.58 -12.52
N ASN A 168 -13.55 10.83 -12.74
CA ASN A 168 -13.66 11.94 -11.78
C ASN A 168 -12.98 11.63 -10.43
N ALA A 169 -12.03 10.69 -10.38
CA ALA A 169 -11.27 10.38 -9.19
C ALA A 169 -10.23 11.48 -8.85
N ILE A 170 -9.93 12.35 -9.81
CA ILE A 170 -9.01 13.47 -9.69
C ILE A 170 -9.76 14.78 -9.96
N THR A 171 -9.58 15.75 -9.07
CA THR A 171 -10.18 17.09 -9.20
C THR A 171 -9.48 17.91 -10.30
N LYS A 172 -10.02 19.10 -10.61
CA LYS A 172 -9.47 20.04 -11.58
C LYS A 172 -8.01 20.42 -11.33
N ASN A 173 -7.55 20.34 -10.08
CA ASN A 173 -6.18 20.69 -9.69
C ASN A 173 -5.22 19.49 -9.71
N GLY A 174 -5.65 18.33 -10.20
CA GLY A 174 -4.84 17.11 -10.20
C GLY A 174 -4.72 16.44 -8.85
N LEU A 175 -5.52 16.84 -7.87
CA LEU A 175 -5.57 16.28 -6.51
C LEU A 175 -6.80 15.38 -6.37
N ASP A 176 -6.78 14.46 -5.41
CA ASP A 176 -7.96 13.69 -5.01
C ASP A 176 -8.94 14.54 -4.16
N TYR A 177 -10.05 13.95 -3.74
CA TYR A 177 -11.05 14.64 -2.90
C TYR A 177 -10.55 14.95 -1.49
N ALA A 178 -9.50 14.29 -1.03
CA ALA A 178 -8.84 14.57 0.25
C ALA A 178 -7.77 15.68 0.14
N GLY A 179 -7.57 16.24 -1.06
CA GLY A 179 -6.57 17.27 -1.32
C GLY A 179 -5.14 16.72 -1.44
N LYS A 180 -4.98 15.41 -1.58
CA LYS A 180 -3.71 14.74 -1.81
C LYS A 180 -3.51 14.46 -3.30
N ARG A 181 -2.25 14.26 -3.70
CA ARG A 181 -1.96 13.74 -5.04
C ARG A 181 -2.29 12.25 -5.09
N PRO A 182 -2.83 11.75 -6.19
CA PRO A 182 -2.98 10.31 -6.37
C PRO A 182 -1.61 9.64 -6.35
N ALA A 183 -1.54 8.46 -5.78
CA ALA A 183 -0.33 7.68 -5.69
C ALA A 183 -0.15 6.76 -6.90
N LEU A 184 1.09 6.64 -7.37
CA LEU A 184 1.50 5.66 -8.35
C LEU A 184 2.52 4.72 -7.71
N VAL A 185 2.13 3.47 -7.52
CA VAL A 185 3.01 2.44 -6.96
C VAL A 185 3.67 1.68 -8.10
N ILE A 186 4.99 1.74 -8.13
CA ILE A 186 5.83 1.14 -9.18
C ILE A 186 6.93 0.26 -8.56
N THR A 187 7.51 -0.57 -9.37
CA THR A 187 8.68 -1.37 -8.99
C THR A 187 9.98 -0.70 -9.40
N PRO A 188 11.12 -1.12 -8.83
CA PRO A 188 12.43 -0.61 -9.22
C PRO A 188 12.75 -0.81 -10.71
N GLU A 189 12.29 -1.91 -11.32
CA GLU A 189 12.50 -2.19 -12.73
C GLU A 189 11.75 -1.18 -13.61
N PHE A 190 10.49 -0.86 -13.26
CA PHE A 190 9.72 0.16 -13.96
C PHE A 190 10.36 1.55 -13.81
N GLN A 191 10.86 1.86 -12.61
CA GLN A 191 11.63 3.09 -12.37
C GLN A 191 12.86 3.15 -13.26
N GLY A 192 13.61 2.07 -13.41
CA GLY A 192 14.80 1.99 -14.26
C GLY A 192 14.50 2.32 -15.73
N VAL A 193 13.37 1.83 -16.26
CA VAL A 193 12.91 2.18 -17.62
C VAL A 193 12.44 3.64 -17.69
N LEU A 194 11.74 4.12 -16.67
CA LEU A 194 11.25 5.50 -16.61
C LEU A 194 12.40 6.51 -16.62
N LEU A 195 13.48 6.24 -15.90
CA LEU A 195 14.69 7.06 -15.87
C LEU A 195 15.44 7.09 -17.22
N GLN A 196 15.20 6.14 -18.12
CA GLN A 196 15.75 6.13 -19.48
C GLN A 196 14.91 6.90 -20.50
N CYS A 197 13.70 7.34 -20.11
CA CYS A 197 12.79 8.05 -20.99
C CYS A 197 13.28 9.48 -21.25
N SER A 198 13.51 9.84 -22.52
CA SER A 198 13.98 11.18 -22.92
C SER A 198 13.00 12.30 -22.53
N ASN A 199 11.70 12.02 -22.57
CA ASN A 199 10.67 12.99 -22.21
C ASN A 199 10.69 13.36 -20.71
N PHE A 200 11.16 12.45 -19.86
CA PHE A 200 11.29 12.71 -18.44
C PHE A 200 12.41 13.71 -18.13
N PHE A 201 13.49 13.67 -18.92
CA PHE A 201 14.65 14.55 -18.74
C PHE A 201 14.49 15.94 -19.37
N ALA A 202 13.59 16.09 -20.33
CA ALA A 202 13.36 17.37 -21.02
C ALA A 202 12.69 18.43 -20.13
N ASN A 203 12.13 18.05 -19.00
CA ASN A 203 11.47 18.94 -18.06
C ASN A 203 12.43 19.36 -16.92
N ALA A 204 12.22 20.56 -16.34
CA ALA A 204 13.05 21.15 -15.29
C ALA A 204 13.26 20.28 -14.04
N PHE A 205 12.43 19.25 -13.84
CA PHE A 205 12.56 18.28 -12.76
C PHE A 205 13.57 17.16 -13.04
N GLY A 206 13.89 16.90 -14.33
CA GLY A 206 14.77 15.82 -14.74
C GLY A 206 16.22 15.96 -14.22
N ASP A 207 16.74 17.17 -14.13
CA ASP A 207 18.11 17.42 -13.66
C ASP A 207 18.31 17.04 -12.19
N LYS A 208 17.33 17.35 -11.33
CA LYS A 208 17.37 16.96 -9.91
C LYS A 208 17.22 15.45 -9.73
N THR A 209 16.33 14.82 -10.49
CA THR A 209 16.10 13.38 -10.45
C THR A 209 17.31 12.59 -10.96
N LEU A 210 17.96 13.05 -12.03
CA LEU A 210 19.22 12.47 -12.53
C LEU A 210 20.32 12.46 -11.48
N ARG A 211 20.41 13.55 -10.69
CA ARG A 211 21.45 13.70 -9.67
C ARG A 211 21.19 12.89 -8.40
N THR A 212 19.92 12.68 -8.03
CA THR A 212 19.53 12.01 -6.79
C THR A 212 18.97 10.59 -7.03
N GLY A 213 18.57 10.25 -8.26
CA GLY A 213 17.88 8.98 -8.56
C GLY A 213 16.48 8.87 -7.95
N GLN A 214 15.99 9.93 -7.31
CA GLN A 214 14.71 9.92 -6.62
C GLN A 214 13.60 10.46 -7.53
N VAL A 215 12.61 9.64 -7.81
CA VAL A 215 11.39 10.02 -8.53
C VAL A 215 10.35 10.43 -7.50
N GLY A 216 10.14 11.74 -7.31
CA GLY A 216 9.16 12.25 -6.35
C GLY A 216 7.75 12.39 -6.94
N HIS A 217 7.64 13.11 -8.05
CA HIS A 217 6.36 13.41 -8.70
C HIS A 217 6.45 13.18 -10.20
N ILE A 218 5.41 12.60 -10.78
CA ILE A 218 5.27 12.43 -12.23
C ILE A 218 3.85 12.83 -12.64
N GLY A 219 3.73 13.91 -13.40
CA GLY A 219 2.42 14.45 -13.72
C GLY A 219 1.63 14.83 -12.46
N ALA A 220 0.46 14.25 -12.30
CA ALA A 220 -0.35 14.43 -11.08
C ALA A 220 0.02 13.45 -9.96
N PHE A 221 0.87 12.44 -10.22
CA PHE A 221 1.15 11.36 -9.28
C PHE A 221 2.30 11.64 -8.34
N ASP A 222 2.15 11.22 -7.09
CA ASP A 222 3.24 10.92 -6.16
C ASP A 222 3.68 9.49 -6.38
N VAL A 223 4.99 9.28 -6.59
CA VAL A 223 5.54 7.98 -6.96
C VAL A 223 6.09 7.28 -5.73
N PHE A 224 5.61 6.06 -5.51
CA PHE A 224 6.06 5.18 -4.45
C PHE A 224 6.71 3.94 -5.05
N LEU A 225 7.86 3.56 -4.49
CA LEU A 225 8.56 2.35 -4.85
C LEU A 225 8.16 1.22 -3.92
N ASP A 226 7.76 0.09 -4.49
CA ASP A 226 7.49 -1.12 -3.74
C ASP A 226 8.21 -2.31 -4.38
N THR A 227 9.02 -2.98 -3.59
CA THR A 227 9.74 -4.20 -4.00
C THR A 227 8.94 -5.47 -3.70
N ASN A 228 7.83 -5.37 -2.97
CA ASN A 228 6.99 -6.49 -2.56
C ASN A 228 5.89 -6.82 -3.58
N ILE A 229 5.79 -6.03 -4.64
CA ILE A 229 4.93 -6.35 -5.78
C ILE A 229 5.50 -7.59 -6.47
N GLY A 230 4.71 -8.66 -6.54
CA GLY A 230 5.14 -9.90 -7.16
C GLY A 230 5.66 -9.67 -8.58
N THR A 231 6.93 -9.94 -8.78
CA THR A 231 7.58 -9.91 -10.09
C THR A 231 7.76 -11.34 -10.57
N ASP A 232 6.93 -11.75 -11.53
CA ASP A 232 7.16 -13.00 -12.23
C ASP A 232 8.29 -12.81 -13.24
N ALA A 233 9.49 -13.21 -12.88
CA ALA A 233 10.62 -13.22 -13.80
C ALA A 233 10.58 -14.49 -14.64
N THR A 234 10.34 -14.35 -15.95
CA THR A 234 10.42 -15.45 -16.91
C THR A 234 11.62 -15.28 -17.84
N GLY A 235 12.36 -16.36 -18.06
CA GLY A 235 13.56 -16.35 -18.91
C GLY A 235 14.87 -16.36 -18.13
N THR A 236 16.00 -16.48 -18.85
CA THR A 236 17.35 -16.53 -18.31
C THR A 236 18.26 -15.50 -19.00
N GLY A 237 19.22 -14.97 -18.24
CA GLY A 237 20.20 -14.00 -18.78
C GLY A 237 19.57 -12.66 -19.17
N THR A 238 20.05 -12.05 -20.25
CA THR A 238 19.61 -10.75 -20.78
C THR A 238 18.17 -10.76 -21.32
N SER A 239 17.57 -11.93 -21.47
CA SER A 239 16.19 -12.11 -21.95
C SER A 239 15.17 -12.27 -20.80
N LYS A 240 15.53 -11.92 -19.58
CA LYS A 240 14.57 -11.92 -18.47
C LYS A 240 13.45 -10.91 -18.73
N ALA A 241 12.23 -11.40 -18.67
CA ALA A 241 11.03 -10.57 -18.71
C ALA A 241 10.42 -10.49 -17.29
N TYR A 242 10.21 -9.28 -16.80
CA TYR A 242 9.57 -9.01 -15.52
C TYR A 242 8.12 -8.62 -15.78
N SER A 243 7.19 -9.45 -15.31
CA SER A 243 5.76 -9.15 -15.39
C SER A 243 5.28 -8.65 -14.04
N GLN A 244 4.67 -7.48 -14.02
CA GLN A 244 4.20 -6.84 -12.79
C GLN A 244 2.96 -6.01 -13.07
N THR A 245 2.21 -5.72 -12.01
CA THR A 245 1.03 -4.87 -12.10
C THR A 245 1.30 -3.57 -11.35
N ILE A 246 1.43 -2.47 -12.07
CA ILE A 246 1.52 -1.14 -11.48
C ILE A 246 0.12 -0.64 -11.11
N VAL A 247 0.02 0.10 -10.01
CA VAL A 247 -1.25 0.56 -9.46
C VAL A 247 -1.21 2.07 -9.30
N ALA A 248 -2.21 2.74 -9.85
CA ALA A 248 -2.49 4.15 -9.61
C ALA A 248 -3.79 4.25 -8.81
N LEU A 249 -3.74 4.90 -7.65
CA LEU A 249 -4.90 5.02 -6.76
C LEU A 249 -4.93 6.36 -6.03
N THR A 250 -6.14 6.73 -5.58
CA THR A 250 -6.33 7.89 -4.69
C THR A 250 -6.37 7.45 -3.23
N SER A 251 -6.21 8.38 -2.30
CA SER A 251 -6.18 8.08 -0.86
C SER A 251 -7.48 7.45 -0.32
N ASP A 252 -8.63 7.75 -0.94
CA ASP A 252 -9.93 7.23 -0.51
C ASP A 252 -10.33 5.91 -1.21
N ALA A 253 -9.46 5.37 -2.06
CA ALA A 253 -9.74 4.16 -2.83
C ALA A 253 -9.86 2.91 -1.97
N ILE A 254 -8.95 2.76 -1.00
CA ILE A 254 -8.86 1.59 -0.12
C ILE A 254 -8.93 2.05 1.33
N THR A 255 -9.85 1.45 2.07
CA THR A 255 -9.91 1.56 3.52
C THR A 255 -9.20 0.36 4.13
N TYR A 256 -8.23 0.65 4.98
CA TYR A 256 -7.41 -0.34 5.66
C TYR A 256 -7.42 -0.09 7.15
N ALA A 257 -7.35 -1.14 7.93
CA ALA A 257 -7.21 -1.05 9.37
C ALA A 257 -6.38 -2.20 9.90
N GLU A 258 -5.47 -1.87 10.80
CA GLU A 258 -4.57 -2.82 11.43
C GLU A 258 -4.45 -2.60 12.92
N GLN A 259 -4.09 -3.65 13.62
CA GLN A 259 -3.72 -3.59 15.02
C GLN A 259 -2.65 -4.62 15.33
N ILE A 260 -1.60 -4.21 16.01
CA ILE A 260 -0.70 -5.12 16.71
C ILE A 260 -1.37 -5.48 18.02
N THR A 261 -1.95 -6.68 18.06
CA THR A 261 -2.85 -7.05 19.15
C THR A 261 -2.08 -7.40 20.41
N LYS A 262 -0.92 -8.02 20.26
CA LYS A 262 -0.16 -8.53 21.40
C LYS A 262 1.28 -8.84 21.02
N THR A 263 2.20 -8.34 21.80
CA THR A 263 3.59 -8.77 21.80
C THR A 263 3.90 -9.36 23.15
N GLU A 264 4.41 -10.56 23.19
CA GLU A 264 4.69 -11.31 24.40
C GLU A 264 6.11 -11.87 24.38
N THR A 265 6.73 -11.84 25.54
CA THR A 265 7.96 -12.59 25.81
C THR A 265 7.61 -13.72 26.78
N LEU A 266 7.94 -14.93 26.42
CA LEU A 266 7.69 -16.14 27.20
C LEU A 266 8.99 -16.88 27.43
N ARG A 267 9.28 -17.25 28.66
CA ARG A 267 10.37 -18.16 28.97
C ARG A 267 10.03 -19.56 28.49
N ASP A 268 10.92 -20.17 27.72
CA ASP A 268 10.74 -21.58 27.36
C ASP A 268 10.93 -22.48 28.60
N LYS A 269 10.18 -23.57 28.64
CA LYS A 269 10.31 -24.59 29.71
C LYS A 269 11.23 -25.74 29.30
N ASP A 270 11.45 -25.95 28.01
CA ASP A 270 12.19 -27.06 27.45
C ASP A 270 13.59 -26.65 26.98
N GLN A 271 13.82 -25.33 26.74
CA GLN A 271 15.09 -24.73 26.35
C GLN A 271 15.41 -23.50 27.20
N ILE A 272 16.70 -23.20 27.37
CA ILE A 272 17.16 -22.02 28.12
C ILE A 272 17.17 -20.83 27.18
N GLY A 273 16.03 -20.14 27.05
CA GLY A 273 15.88 -19.01 26.15
C GLY A 273 14.52 -18.35 26.31
N ASP A 274 14.38 -17.19 25.70
CA ASP A 274 13.14 -16.42 25.69
C ASP A 274 12.53 -16.40 24.30
N TYR A 275 11.26 -16.78 24.19
CA TYR A 275 10.45 -16.61 22.99
C TYR A 275 9.86 -15.21 22.96
N VAL A 276 10.08 -14.52 21.86
CA VAL A 276 9.40 -13.27 21.54
C VAL A 276 8.42 -13.54 20.41
N ARG A 277 7.16 -13.22 20.63
CA ARG A 277 6.13 -13.37 19.60
C ARG A 277 5.26 -12.14 19.51
N SER A 278 4.87 -11.78 18.30
CA SER A 278 3.93 -10.70 18.03
C SER A 278 2.83 -11.16 17.09
N LEU A 279 1.62 -10.71 17.36
CA LEU A 279 0.43 -10.98 16.57
C LEU A 279 -0.08 -9.68 15.95
N MET A 280 -0.24 -9.67 14.64
CA MET A 280 -0.86 -8.58 13.89
C MET A 280 -2.20 -9.06 13.32
N VAL A 281 -3.23 -8.25 13.51
CA VAL A 281 -4.56 -8.47 12.94
C VAL A 281 -4.88 -7.30 12.03
N TYR A 282 -5.33 -7.57 10.80
CA TYR A 282 -5.60 -6.53 9.85
C TYR A 282 -6.71 -6.91 8.86
N GLY A 283 -7.22 -5.93 8.18
CA GLY A 283 -8.21 -6.11 7.12
C GLY A 283 -8.26 -4.90 6.21
N GLY A 284 -8.73 -5.11 5.00
CA GLY A 284 -8.87 -4.06 4.01
C GLY A 284 -10.12 -4.24 3.16
N LYS A 285 -10.63 -3.13 2.67
CA LYS A 285 -11.75 -3.10 1.73
C LYS A 285 -11.53 -2.03 0.68
N VAL A 286 -11.76 -2.37 -0.57
CA VAL A 286 -11.86 -1.36 -1.64
C VAL A 286 -13.16 -0.59 -1.42
N ALA A 287 -13.03 0.68 -1.05
CA ALA A 287 -14.14 1.57 -0.81
C ALA A 287 -14.71 2.14 -2.12
N ASN A 288 -13.83 2.48 -3.06
CA ASN A 288 -14.22 2.99 -4.37
C ASN A 288 -13.33 2.39 -5.46
N ALA A 289 -13.90 1.48 -6.24
CA ALA A 289 -13.20 0.81 -7.32
C ALA A 289 -12.80 1.77 -8.46
N ASP A 290 -13.59 2.80 -8.72
CA ASP A 290 -13.31 3.79 -9.78
C ASP A 290 -12.10 4.68 -9.47
N CYS A 291 -11.66 4.69 -8.22
CA CYS A 291 -10.47 5.39 -7.75
C CYS A 291 -9.18 4.55 -7.89
N ILE A 292 -9.25 3.36 -8.49
CA ILE A 292 -8.11 2.48 -8.71
C ILE A 292 -8.00 2.14 -10.20
N VAL A 293 -6.83 2.39 -10.77
CA VAL A 293 -6.48 1.99 -12.14
C VAL A 293 -5.22 1.14 -12.09
N THR A 294 -5.25 0.00 -12.75
CA THR A 294 -4.11 -0.90 -12.83
C THR A 294 -3.63 -1.09 -14.26
N SER A 295 -2.34 -1.29 -14.43
CA SER A 295 -1.75 -1.72 -15.69
C SER A 295 -0.80 -2.88 -15.46
N LYS A 296 -1.03 -3.96 -16.18
CA LYS A 296 -0.13 -5.10 -16.21
C LYS A 296 0.97 -4.83 -17.23
N VAL A 297 2.19 -4.82 -16.78
CA VAL A 297 3.34 -4.43 -17.60
C VAL A 297 4.40 -5.53 -17.62
N THR A 298 5.06 -5.67 -18.75
CA THR A 298 6.19 -6.58 -18.90
C THR A 298 7.40 -5.79 -19.40
N MET A 299 8.52 -5.96 -18.75
CA MET A 299 9.77 -5.29 -19.11
C MET A 299 10.80 -6.33 -19.52
N THR A 300 11.46 -6.09 -20.63
CA THR A 300 12.52 -6.95 -21.17
C THR A 300 13.83 -6.17 -21.26
N GLY A 301 14.95 -6.83 -21.05
CA GLY A 301 16.27 -6.24 -21.30
C GLY A 301 16.87 -5.40 -20.16
N LEU A 302 16.34 -5.50 -18.94
CA LEU A 302 16.90 -4.82 -17.75
C LEU A 302 18.02 -5.63 -17.06
N GLY A 303 18.44 -6.73 -17.63
CA GLY A 303 19.47 -7.60 -17.06
C GLY A 303 20.67 -7.72 -18.00
N ALA A 304 21.63 -6.84 -17.89
CA ALA A 304 23.00 -7.04 -18.33
C ALA A 304 23.92 -6.97 -17.12
#